data_03218907cd0191b6848c28d73ea6ac73
#
_entry.id   03218907cd0191b6848c28d73ea6ac73
#
_cell.length_a   1.000
_cell.length_b   1.000
_cell.length_c   1.000
_cell.angle_alpha   90.00
_cell.angle_beta   90.00
_cell.angle_gamma   90.00
#
_symmetry.space_group_name_H-M   'P 1'
#
loop_
_entity.id
_entity.type
_entity.pdbx_description
1 polymer ?
#
loop_
_entity_poly.entity_id
_entity_poly.type
_entity_poly.pdbx_seq_one_letter_code
_entity_poly.pdbx_strand_id
1 'polypeptide(L)'
;FRYSDCSLLANSDVEIPHESYADQLKKTDGSPVSTYVPFRNGLFLSTAASVALSKGCTLLMYGAHADDAAGNAYPDCSMAFVEAMNTAIYEGSGKQLRIEAPFAGMNKAAVVAEGKKLGVPYEMTWSCYEGGDEPCKVCGTCRDRRAAFLANGIDLY
;
A
#
# COMPACT_ATOMS: atom_id res chain seq x y z
N PHE A 1 14.10 9.88 5.53
CA PHE A 1 13.77 10.67 4.33
C PHE A 1 13.28 12.05 4.73
N ARG A 2 14.13 13.08 4.59
CA ARG A 2 13.76 14.50 4.81
C ARG A 2 13.35 15.20 3.49
N TYR A 3 12.83 14.46 2.53
CA TYR A 3 12.66 14.98 1.16
C TYR A 3 11.21 15.30 0.80
N SER A 4 10.28 15.20 1.73
CA SER A 4 8.87 15.51 1.47
C SER A 4 8.13 15.92 2.74
N ASP A 5 7.04 16.63 2.57
CA ASP A 5 6.08 17.01 3.62
C ASP A 5 5.07 15.89 3.90
N CYS A 6 5.47 14.62 3.73
CA CYS A 6 4.59 13.48 3.98
C CYS A 6 4.23 13.40 5.47
N SER A 7 2.94 13.36 5.77
CA SER A 7 2.41 13.33 7.14
C SER A 7 2.78 12.07 7.94
N LEU A 8 3.31 11.02 7.30
CA LEU A 8 3.77 9.79 7.95
C LEU A 8 5.24 9.83 8.38
N LEU A 9 5.96 10.91 8.09
CA LEU A 9 7.36 11.03 8.50
C LEU A 9 7.46 11.67 9.89
N ALA A 10 8.29 11.11 10.75
CA ALA A 10 8.45 11.54 12.14
C ALA A 10 8.89 13.01 12.33
N ASN A 11 9.39 13.64 11.27
CA ASN A 11 9.83 15.04 11.25
C ASN A 11 8.91 15.93 10.40
N SER A 12 7.69 15.46 10.08
CA SER A 12 6.68 16.24 9.37
C SER A 12 5.84 17.05 10.35
N ASP A 13 5.56 18.29 10.00
CA ASP A 13 4.59 19.15 10.71
C ASP A 13 3.17 19.00 10.13
N VAL A 14 2.99 18.12 9.13
CA VAL A 14 1.71 17.86 8.48
C VAL A 14 0.96 16.77 9.25
N GLU A 15 -0.25 17.10 9.71
CA GLU A 15 -1.11 16.14 10.42
C GLU A 15 -1.62 15.02 9.52
N ILE A 16 -1.86 13.84 10.10
CA ILE A 16 -2.48 12.70 9.40
C ILE A 16 -3.95 13.04 9.14
N PRO A 17 -4.42 12.98 7.86
CA PRO A 17 -5.80 13.33 7.55
C PRO A 17 -6.82 12.36 8.16
N HIS A 18 -7.86 12.91 8.81
CA HIS A 18 -8.99 12.16 9.39
C HIS A 18 -10.20 12.13 8.45
N GLU A 19 -9.98 12.04 7.17
CA GLU A 19 -11.02 12.01 6.13
C GLU A 19 -10.80 10.84 5.15
N SER A 20 -11.83 10.54 4.34
CA SER A 20 -11.72 9.48 3.33
C SER A 20 -10.69 9.85 2.25
N TYR A 21 -10.09 8.85 1.61
CA TYR A 21 -9.19 9.10 0.47
C TYR A 21 -9.89 9.84 -0.68
N ALA A 22 -11.17 9.58 -0.91
CA ALA A 22 -11.94 10.29 -1.91
C ALA A 22 -12.04 11.80 -1.63
N ASP A 23 -12.15 12.20 -0.34
CA ASP A 23 -12.18 13.60 0.04
C ASP A 23 -10.78 14.24 0.04
N GLN A 24 -9.76 13.49 0.43
CA GLN A 24 -8.38 13.93 0.30
C GLN A 24 -8.02 14.22 -1.17
N LEU A 25 -8.33 13.31 -2.08
CA LEU A 25 -8.05 13.45 -3.52
C LEU A 25 -8.74 14.65 -4.16
N LYS A 26 -9.93 15.04 -3.71
CA LYS A 26 -10.58 16.28 -4.19
C LYS A 26 -9.77 17.54 -3.88
N LYS A 27 -8.88 17.50 -2.90
CA LYS A 27 -8.06 18.62 -2.44
C LYS A 27 -6.67 18.65 -3.07
N THR A 28 -6.24 17.55 -3.72
CA THR A 28 -4.85 17.39 -4.19
C THR A 28 -4.61 17.83 -5.62
N ASP A 29 -5.65 18.23 -6.36
CA ASP A 29 -5.54 18.64 -7.76
C ASP A 29 -4.76 17.64 -8.65
N GLY A 30 -4.97 16.33 -8.40
CA GLY A 30 -4.31 15.22 -9.08
C GLY A 30 -2.92 14.85 -8.54
N SER A 31 -2.43 15.54 -7.51
CA SER A 31 -1.21 15.16 -6.80
C SER A 31 -1.47 14.01 -5.81
N PRO A 32 -0.44 13.26 -5.40
CA PRO A 32 -0.57 12.26 -4.35
C PRO A 32 -1.07 12.85 -3.02
N VAL A 33 -1.71 12.01 -2.20
CA VAL A 33 -2.18 12.41 -0.86
C VAL A 33 -1.01 12.66 0.09
N SER A 34 -1.23 13.44 1.17
CA SER A 34 -0.16 13.83 2.13
C SER A 34 0.49 12.64 2.86
N THR A 35 -0.18 11.50 2.90
CA THR A 35 0.38 10.25 3.47
C THR A 35 1.25 9.46 2.48
N TYR A 36 1.41 9.92 1.25
CA TYR A 36 2.31 9.29 0.30
C TYR A 36 3.78 9.55 0.66
N VAL A 37 4.52 8.51 0.98
CA VAL A 37 5.99 8.56 1.11
C VAL A 37 6.59 8.40 -0.29
N PRO A 38 7.22 9.45 -0.86
CA PRO A 38 7.64 9.43 -2.26
C PRO A 38 8.49 8.24 -2.64
N PHE A 39 8.03 7.46 -3.63
CA PHE A 39 8.74 6.32 -4.21
C PHE A 39 9.18 5.23 -3.20
N ARG A 40 8.50 5.13 -2.04
CA ARG A 40 8.86 4.16 -0.99
C ARG A 40 8.79 2.71 -1.50
N ASN A 41 7.76 2.35 -2.27
CA ASN A 41 7.64 1.00 -2.83
C ASN A 41 8.76 0.70 -3.83
N GLY A 42 9.18 1.67 -4.63
CA GLY A 42 10.33 1.53 -5.52
C GLY A 42 11.63 1.23 -4.77
N LEU A 43 11.88 1.96 -3.68
CA LEU A 43 13.04 1.71 -2.81
C LEU A 43 12.97 0.29 -2.19
N PHE A 44 11.82 -0.09 -1.64
CA PHE A 44 11.66 -1.38 -1.00
C PHE A 44 11.81 -2.53 -2.00
N LEU A 45 11.20 -2.43 -3.18
CA LEU A 45 11.31 -3.44 -4.22
C LEU A 45 12.74 -3.58 -4.73
N SER A 46 13.46 -2.46 -4.92
CA SER A 46 14.87 -2.50 -5.35
C SER A 46 15.76 -3.18 -4.30
N THR A 47 15.57 -2.85 -3.02
CA THR A 47 16.31 -3.49 -1.92
C THR A 47 15.95 -4.97 -1.79
N ALA A 48 14.65 -5.30 -1.82
CA ALA A 48 14.17 -6.66 -1.74
C ALA A 48 14.65 -7.52 -2.91
N ALA A 49 14.74 -6.95 -4.12
CA ALA A 49 15.27 -7.65 -5.30
C ALA A 49 16.74 -8.07 -5.09
N SER A 50 17.58 -7.18 -4.53
CA SER A 50 18.96 -7.52 -4.22
C SER A 50 19.07 -8.66 -3.20
N VAL A 51 18.24 -8.62 -2.15
CA VAL A 51 18.17 -9.69 -1.14
C VAL A 51 17.65 -10.99 -1.75
N ALA A 52 16.58 -10.93 -2.55
CA ALA A 52 15.97 -12.10 -3.21
C ALA A 52 16.98 -12.82 -4.12
N LEU A 53 17.73 -12.07 -4.93
CA LEU A 53 18.79 -12.64 -5.78
C LEU A 53 19.88 -13.33 -4.95
N SER A 54 20.31 -12.72 -3.84
CA SER A 54 21.30 -13.31 -2.94
C SER A 54 20.83 -14.62 -2.28
N LYS A 55 19.52 -14.85 -2.25
CA LYS A 55 18.87 -16.05 -1.71
C LYS A 55 18.45 -17.06 -2.80
N GLY A 56 18.74 -16.76 -4.07
CA GLY A 56 18.32 -17.61 -5.18
C GLY A 56 16.82 -17.61 -5.46
N CYS A 57 16.09 -16.59 -5.00
CA CYS A 57 14.67 -16.44 -5.32
C CYS A 57 14.49 -15.98 -6.76
N THR A 58 13.41 -16.44 -7.39
CA THR A 58 13.03 -16.09 -8.77
C THR A 58 11.78 -15.22 -8.84
N LEU A 59 11.09 -15.06 -7.72
CA LEU A 59 9.84 -14.30 -7.60
C LEU A 59 9.86 -13.43 -6.35
N LEU A 60 9.44 -12.17 -6.51
CA LEU A 60 9.19 -11.21 -5.44
C LEU A 60 7.73 -10.77 -5.53
N MET A 61 7.01 -10.87 -4.43
CA MET A 61 5.61 -10.43 -4.35
C MET A 61 5.44 -9.23 -3.45
N TYR A 62 4.51 -8.31 -3.78
CA TYR A 62 4.11 -7.25 -2.88
C TYR A 62 2.61 -6.92 -2.96
N GLY A 63 2.08 -6.31 -1.91
CA GLY A 63 0.65 -6.22 -1.63
C GLY A 63 -0.02 -4.94 -2.13
N ALA A 64 0.43 -4.32 -3.24
CA ALA A 64 -0.30 -3.19 -3.82
C ALA A 64 -1.72 -3.60 -4.23
N HIS A 65 -2.70 -2.71 -4.05
CA HIS A 65 -4.08 -2.94 -4.45
C HIS A 65 -4.68 -1.71 -5.14
N ALA A 66 -5.79 -1.91 -5.88
CA ALA A 66 -6.34 -0.89 -6.77
C ALA A 66 -6.77 0.41 -6.08
N ASP A 67 -7.31 0.32 -4.86
CA ASP A 67 -7.78 1.50 -4.13
C ASP A 67 -6.63 2.46 -3.78
N ASP A 68 -5.44 1.94 -3.49
CA ASP A 68 -4.26 2.78 -3.21
C ASP A 68 -3.78 3.54 -4.46
N ALA A 69 -3.95 2.95 -5.65
CA ALA A 69 -3.60 3.60 -6.91
C ALA A 69 -4.67 4.59 -7.40
N ALA A 70 -5.90 4.48 -6.89
CA ALA A 70 -7.03 5.25 -7.36
C ALA A 70 -6.78 6.77 -7.25
N GLY A 71 -7.09 7.51 -8.32
CA GLY A 71 -6.95 8.96 -8.34
C GLY A 71 -5.52 9.47 -8.12
N ASN A 72 -4.51 8.62 -8.34
CA ASN A 72 -3.09 8.93 -8.09
C ASN A 72 -2.74 9.12 -6.60
N ALA A 73 -3.52 8.53 -5.68
CA ALA A 73 -3.26 8.65 -4.24
C ALA A 73 -1.85 8.14 -3.88
N TYR A 74 -1.51 6.95 -4.35
CA TYR A 74 -0.19 6.32 -4.20
C TYR A 74 0.27 5.78 -5.57
N PRO A 75 0.96 6.59 -6.39
CA PRO A 75 1.31 6.23 -7.76
C PRO A 75 2.18 4.97 -7.86
N ASP A 76 2.98 4.68 -6.84
CA ASP A 76 3.81 3.47 -6.74
C ASP A 76 3.06 2.20 -6.29
N CYS A 77 1.71 2.25 -6.30
CA CYS A 77 0.81 1.09 -6.19
C CYS A 77 0.09 0.79 -7.51
N SER A 78 0.28 1.59 -8.57
CA SER A 78 -0.42 1.43 -9.84
C SER A 78 0.09 0.22 -10.64
N MET A 79 -0.78 -0.36 -11.50
CA MET A 79 -0.38 -1.44 -12.43
C MET A 79 0.77 -0.99 -13.35
N ALA A 80 0.74 0.24 -13.84
CA ALA A 80 1.82 0.79 -14.68
C ALA A 80 3.16 0.81 -13.93
N PHE A 81 3.15 1.17 -12.65
CA PHE A 81 4.35 1.10 -11.81
C PHE A 81 4.83 -0.34 -11.60
N VAL A 82 3.90 -1.29 -11.32
CA VAL A 82 4.22 -2.72 -11.19
C VAL A 82 4.92 -3.25 -12.42
N GLU A 83 4.37 -2.98 -13.60
CA GLU A 83 4.93 -3.43 -14.89
C GLU A 83 6.31 -2.83 -15.16
N ALA A 84 6.48 -1.53 -14.91
CA ALA A 84 7.75 -0.83 -15.09
C ALA A 84 8.83 -1.38 -14.13
N MET A 85 8.50 -1.56 -12.86
CA MET A 85 9.42 -2.12 -11.86
C MET A 85 9.75 -3.59 -12.16
N ASN A 86 8.76 -4.40 -12.59
CA ASN A 86 9.00 -5.77 -13.00
C ASN A 86 9.98 -5.82 -14.18
N THR A 87 9.79 -4.96 -15.19
CA THR A 87 10.70 -4.88 -16.34
C THR A 87 12.12 -4.50 -15.88
N ALA A 88 12.25 -3.45 -15.06
CA ALA A 88 13.54 -2.98 -14.57
C ALA A 88 14.29 -4.07 -13.77
N ILE A 89 13.59 -4.73 -12.85
CA ILE A 89 14.19 -5.80 -12.01
C ILE A 89 14.49 -7.04 -12.86
N TYR A 90 13.62 -7.42 -13.78
CA TYR A 90 13.84 -8.56 -14.66
C TYR A 90 15.10 -8.39 -15.52
N GLU A 91 15.21 -7.27 -16.23
CA GLU A 91 16.39 -6.99 -17.05
C GLU A 91 17.64 -6.78 -16.20
N GLY A 92 17.54 -6.00 -15.09
CA GLY A 92 18.66 -5.73 -14.19
C GLY A 92 19.19 -6.95 -13.43
N SER A 93 18.35 -7.98 -13.25
CA SER A 93 18.75 -9.26 -12.64
C SER A 93 19.34 -10.28 -13.66
N GLY A 94 19.51 -9.90 -14.91
CA GLY A 94 19.85 -10.87 -15.97
C GLY A 94 18.73 -11.90 -16.20
N LYS A 95 17.48 -11.47 -16.11
CA LYS A 95 16.25 -12.26 -16.33
C LYS A 95 15.98 -13.35 -15.27
N GLN A 96 16.54 -13.20 -14.09
CA GLN A 96 16.42 -14.19 -13.02
C GLN A 96 15.27 -13.94 -12.05
N LEU A 97 14.87 -12.67 -11.82
CA LEU A 97 13.87 -12.29 -10.82
C LEU A 97 12.71 -11.55 -11.46
N ARG A 98 11.48 -11.90 -11.07
CA ARG A 98 10.25 -11.20 -11.46
C ARG A 98 9.54 -10.63 -10.25
N ILE A 99 8.72 -9.60 -10.49
CA ILE A 99 7.78 -9.08 -9.49
C ILE A 99 6.35 -9.48 -9.87
N GLU A 100 5.56 -9.82 -8.87
CA GLU A 100 4.12 -9.95 -8.95
C GLU A 100 3.43 -9.13 -7.87
N ALA A 101 2.33 -8.48 -8.23
CA ALA A 101 1.42 -7.79 -7.33
C ALA A 101 0.00 -8.33 -7.52
N PRO A 102 -0.32 -9.48 -6.90
CA PRO A 102 -1.55 -10.22 -7.18
C PRO A 102 -2.83 -9.46 -6.84
N PHE A 103 -2.74 -8.43 -6.01
CA PHE A 103 -3.89 -7.62 -5.59
C PHE A 103 -4.01 -6.28 -6.33
N ALA A 104 -3.07 -5.93 -7.21
CA ALA A 104 -3.03 -4.61 -7.86
C ALA A 104 -4.29 -4.29 -8.69
N GLY A 105 -5.03 -5.31 -9.15
CA GLY A 105 -6.33 -5.16 -9.81
C GLY A 105 -7.54 -5.31 -8.89
N MET A 106 -7.36 -5.51 -7.59
CA MET A 106 -8.43 -5.74 -6.62
C MET A 106 -8.64 -4.51 -5.73
N ASN A 107 -9.90 -4.23 -5.36
CA ASN A 107 -10.17 -3.28 -4.29
C ASN A 107 -9.95 -3.94 -2.91
N LYS A 108 -9.89 -3.14 -1.86
CA LYS A 108 -9.61 -3.62 -0.50
C LYS A 108 -10.64 -4.63 -0.01
N ALA A 109 -11.91 -4.49 -0.39
CA ALA A 109 -12.94 -5.46 -0.03
C ALA A 109 -12.70 -6.84 -0.65
N ALA A 110 -12.24 -6.89 -1.92
CA ALA A 110 -11.88 -8.14 -2.58
C ALA A 110 -10.63 -8.79 -1.94
N VAL A 111 -9.63 -7.98 -1.55
CA VAL A 111 -8.45 -8.48 -0.81
C VAL A 111 -8.87 -9.08 0.53
N VAL A 112 -9.79 -8.43 1.27
CA VAL A 112 -10.34 -8.98 2.52
C VAL A 112 -11.11 -10.28 2.27
N ALA A 113 -11.87 -10.37 1.18
CA ALA A 113 -12.59 -11.60 0.82
C ALA A 113 -11.63 -12.77 0.59
N GLU A 114 -10.52 -12.56 -0.12
CA GLU A 114 -9.49 -13.59 -0.31
C GLU A 114 -8.84 -14.00 1.01
N GLY A 115 -8.46 -13.03 1.83
CA GLY A 115 -7.89 -13.31 3.14
C GLY A 115 -8.85 -14.11 4.05
N LYS A 116 -10.16 -13.81 3.99
CA LYS A 116 -11.17 -14.58 4.72
C LYS A 116 -11.23 -16.04 4.26
N LYS A 117 -11.15 -16.31 2.95
CA LYS A 117 -11.07 -17.67 2.41
C LYS A 117 -9.82 -18.42 2.89
N LEU A 118 -8.71 -17.71 3.03
CA LEU A 118 -7.42 -18.23 3.48
C LEU A 118 -7.29 -18.31 5.01
N GLY A 119 -8.30 -17.90 5.77
CA GLY A 119 -8.28 -17.93 7.23
C GLY A 119 -7.34 -16.89 7.86
N VAL A 120 -7.14 -15.74 7.25
CA VAL A 120 -6.28 -14.67 7.80
C VAL A 120 -6.86 -14.20 9.14
N PRO A 121 -6.07 -14.21 10.24
CA PRO A 121 -6.50 -13.72 11.55
C PRO A 121 -6.50 -12.19 11.57
N TYR A 122 -7.60 -11.58 11.12
CA TYR A 122 -7.69 -10.13 10.92
C TYR A 122 -7.54 -9.32 12.21
N GLU A 123 -7.85 -9.91 13.37
CA GLU A 123 -7.61 -9.34 14.70
C GLU A 123 -6.12 -9.09 15.00
N MET A 124 -5.22 -9.81 14.32
CA MET A 124 -3.77 -9.65 14.44
C MET A 124 -3.20 -8.65 13.39
N THR A 125 -4.04 -8.05 12.55
CA THR A 125 -3.60 -7.15 11.48
C THR A 125 -3.80 -5.69 11.86
N TRP A 126 -2.93 -4.81 11.34
CA TRP A 126 -2.94 -3.38 11.64
C TRP A 126 -2.90 -2.53 10.37
N SER A 127 -3.59 -1.40 10.37
CA SER A 127 -3.53 -0.42 9.26
C SER A 127 -3.55 1.04 9.72
N CYS A 128 -3.80 1.33 11.00
CA CYS A 128 -3.89 2.70 11.50
C CYS A 128 -2.56 3.44 11.35
N TYR A 129 -2.61 4.68 10.85
CA TYR A 129 -1.44 5.53 10.69
C TYR A 129 -1.06 6.30 11.95
N GLU A 130 -2.00 6.53 12.88
CA GLU A 130 -1.72 7.26 14.13
C GLU A 130 -0.85 6.46 15.11
N GLY A 131 -0.79 5.13 14.96
CA GLY A 131 -0.14 4.27 15.95
C GLY A 131 -0.95 4.14 17.25
N GLY A 132 -0.27 3.81 18.36
CA GLY A 132 -0.90 3.58 19.66
C GLY A 132 -1.34 2.12 19.86
N ASP A 133 -2.00 1.85 21.00
CA ASP A 133 -2.44 0.49 21.37
C ASP A 133 -3.77 0.12 20.67
N GLU A 134 -4.58 1.11 20.31
CA GLU A 134 -5.86 0.95 19.62
C GLU A 134 -5.90 1.77 18.33
N PRO A 135 -6.59 1.28 17.28
CA PRO A 135 -6.76 2.05 16.04
C PRO A 135 -7.55 3.35 16.29
N CYS A 136 -7.15 4.47 15.68
CA CYS A 136 -7.83 5.76 15.82
C CYS A 136 -9.26 5.77 15.22
N LYS A 137 -9.60 4.84 14.34
CA LYS A 137 -10.91 4.66 13.65
C LYS A 137 -11.32 5.80 12.70
N VAL A 138 -10.53 6.86 12.59
CA VAL A 138 -10.87 8.09 11.85
C VAL A 138 -9.93 8.41 10.69
N CYS A 139 -8.66 7.98 10.70
CA CYS A 139 -7.78 8.17 9.55
C CYS A 139 -8.26 7.39 8.31
N GLY A 140 -7.80 7.78 7.12
CA GLY A 140 -8.21 7.19 5.85
C GLY A 140 -8.14 5.66 5.83
N THR A 141 -7.02 5.10 6.29
CA THR A 141 -6.83 3.64 6.32
C THR A 141 -7.77 2.92 7.29
N CYS A 142 -8.11 3.50 8.43
CA CYS A 142 -9.10 2.93 9.35
C CYS A 142 -10.49 2.91 8.74
N ARG A 143 -10.90 4.00 8.05
CA ARG A 143 -12.19 4.07 7.36
C ARG A 143 -12.30 3.03 6.26
N ASP A 144 -11.28 2.91 5.40
CA ASP A 144 -11.25 1.94 4.31
C ASP A 144 -11.21 0.50 4.82
N ARG A 145 -10.42 0.23 5.86
CA ARG A 145 -10.38 -1.08 6.50
C ARG A 145 -11.76 -1.47 7.02
N ARG A 146 -12.42 -0.58 7.76
CA ARG A 146 -13.77 -0.82 8.28
C ARG A 146 -14.77 -1.09 7.16
N ALA A 147 -14.77 -0.28 6.11
CA ALA A 147 -15.66 -0.47 4.96
C ALA A 147 -15.44 -1.84 4.29
N ALA A 148 -14.16 -2.23 4.07
CA ALA A 148 -13.81 -3.52 3.49
C ALA A 148 -14.23 -4.70 4.38
N PHE A 149 -14.09 -4.57 5.69
CA PHE A 149 -14.52 -5.60 6.65
C PHE A 149 -16.03 -5.75 6.67
N LEU A 150 -16.79 -4.67 6.80
CA LEU A 150 -18.26 -4.70 6.78
C LEU A 150 -18.82 -5.31 5.47
N ALA A 151 -18.20 -5.00 4.33
CA ALA A 151 -18.55 -5.61 3.04
C ALA A 151 -18.37 -7.15 3.03
N ASN A 152 -17.56 -7.69 3.95
CA ASN A 152 -17.29 -9.13 4.08
C ASN A 152 -17.93 -9.76 5.32
N GLY A 153 -18.81 -9.05 6.03
CA GLY A 153 -19.47 -9.52 7.24
C GLY A 153 -18.51 -9.71 8.43
N ILE A 154 -17.44 -8.91 8.48
CA ILE A 154 -16.47 -8.90 9.57
C ILE A 154 -16.69 -7.61 10.38
N ASP A 155 -16.96 -7.74 11.67
CA ASP A 155 -17.10 -6.61 12.59
C ASP A 155 -15.97 -6.69 13.65
N LEU A 156 -14.91 -5.93 13.42
CA LEU A 156 -13.73 -5.86 14.29
C LEU A 156 -13.50 -4.44 14.88
N TYR A 157 -14.51 -3.55 14.80
CA TYR A 157 -14.42 -2.17 15.30
C TYR A 157 -15.54 -1.82 16.27
#